data_ea3f0389bfd127ea8cf53eb21ad27ef7
#
_entry.id   ea3f0389bfd127ea8cf53eb21ad27ef7
#
_cell.length_a   1.000
_cell.length_b   1.000
_cell.length_c   1.000
_cell.angle_alpha   90.00
_cell.angle_beta   90.00
_cell.angle_gamma   90.00
#
_symmetry.space_group_name_H-M   'P 1'
#
loop_
_entity.id
_entity.type
_entity.pdbx_description
1 polymer ?
#
loop_
_entity_poly.entity_id
_entity_poly.type
_entity_poly.pdbx_seq_one_letter_code
_entity_poly.pdbx_strand_id
1 'polypeptide(L)'
;MRGVREVGSGHAIRGMILTCAWVLALSASAPPARASTRSSRAPAVARCQELAAAANGHLVIATAQWQAAGPLPASATRMMPMLAAQKFPANCLVRGVLDPRIGVGGVRYGLGFELRMPAHWNGRFLFQGGGGLDGFVAPAVGMIQPGYKPALARGFAVISSDGGHEGMSAAFAADQQARLDYAYAGLGPVAKLGKQLIGRYYGRPVREAYFAGCSNGGREAMMVAERYPTLFNGIVAGDPGFNLARAAIAEMWNVKHLEAVAPKDAHGRSILSEALTPADLQLLAHAVLRTCDGLDGLRDGMINDFAACQKRFRPQVLMCRPAQHNHCLSAEKVRVLEAIFGGPRDSAGHPLYASWPYDAGVDTAGWRVWKLGTSRSAIANALDATLGLAAMRYYFMTPPDPAVTPQTFDFDRALQATQQIRALNDATGTFFSSFIAHGGKLLIYQGLSDPVFSPDAIIAWYRKLMAQYRRPQQWARLFLVPGMNHCFGGPATDEFDALSAIVHWTESNQAPNRLVAHGPSFPVVTRPLCPYPKYARYRGGDPRAAKSFICAKSS
;
A
#
# COMPACT_ATOMS: atom_id res chain seq x y z
N MET A 1 -34.99 48.25 28.12
CA MET A 1 -35.75 49.37 27.55
C MET A 1 -36.35 48.86 26.25
N ARG A 2 -37.69 48.75 26.28
CA ARG A 2 -38.71 49.07 25.30
C ARG A 2 -38.45 48.43 23.92
N GLY A 3 -39.20 47.47 23.42
CA GLY A 3 -40.64 47.34 23.43
C GLY A 3 -41.23 47.77 22.08
N VAL A 4 -42.01 46.93 21.51
CA VAL A 4 -43.42 47.07 21.02
C VAL A 4 -43.59 46.55 19.62
N ARG A 5 -44.33 45.42 19.49
CA ARG A 5 -45.73 45.15 19.03
C ARG A 5 -45.91 45.03 17.52
N GLU A 6 -46.29 43.88 17.04
CA GLU A 6 -47.63 43.39 16.60
C GLU A 6 -48.52 44.39 15.83
N VAL A 7 -49.07 43.89 14.69
CA VAL A 7 -50.45 43.94 14.15
C VAL A 7 -50.36 43.24 12.77
N GLY A 8 -51.05 42.19 12.32
CA GLY A 8 -52.36 41.68 12.56
C GLY A 8 -53.41 42.12 11.52
N SER A 9 -53.86 41.17 10.66
CA SER A 9 -55.18 41.07 9.94
C SER A 9 -54.95 40.45 8.56
N GLY A 10 -55.46 39.32 8.12
CA GLY A 10 -56.77 38.75 8.22
C GLY A 10 -57.77 39.24 7.14
N HIS A 11 -57.96 38.49 6.03
CA HIS A 11 -59.25 38.49 5.31
C HIS A 11 -59.39 37.24 4.42
N ALA A 12 -60.45 36.47 4.68
CA ALA A 12 -60.97 35.39 3.86
C ALA A 12 -62.08 35.95 2.93
N ILE A 13 -62.18 35.46 1.72
CA ILE A 13 -63.41 35.51 0.87
C ILE A 13 -63.40 34.27 -0.04
N ARG A 14 -64.29 33.30 0.24
CA ARG A 14 -65.44 32.78 -0.49
C ARG A 14 -65.30 32.58 -1.99
N GLY A 15 -65.33 31.44 -2.44
CA GLY A 15 -66.06 30.50 -3.20
C GLY A 15 -66.97 31.00 -4.35
N MET A 16 -66.80 30.36 -5.51
CA MET A 16 -67.89 30.30 -6.50
C MET A 16 -67.76 29.01 -7.33
N ILE A 17 -68.82 28.23 -7.26
CA ILE A 17 -69.14 27.04 -8.05
C ILE A 17 -69.67 27.56 -9.42
N LEU A 18 -69.22 27.02 -10.53
CA LEU A 18 -69.98 27.06 -11.80
C LEU A 18 -69.73 25.80 -12.65
N THR A 19 -70.81 25.28 -13.04
CA THR A 19 -71.30 24.09 -13.69
C THR A 19 -70.72 23.73 -15.05
N CYS A 20 -70.77 22.43 -15.32
CA CYS A 20 -70.67 21.63 -16.54
C CYS A 20 -70.94 22.28 -17.90
N ALA A 21 -70.10 21.93 -18.88
CA ALA A 21 -70.56 21.72 -20.26
C ALA A 21 -69.77 20.53 -20.86
N TRP A 22 -70.51 19.51 -21.26
CA TRP A 22 -70.00 18.38 -22.05
C TRP A 22 -69.79 18.81 -23.50
N VAL A 23 -68.55 18.60 -24.00
CA VAL A 23 -68.27 18.62 -25.43
C VAL A 23 -67.72 17.26 -25.83
N LEU A 24 -68.49 16.49 -26.58
CA LEU A 24 -68.08 15.30 -27.29
C LEU A 24 -67.07 15.71 -28.37
N ALA A 25 -65.83 15.31 -28.25
CA ALA A 25 -64.82 15.36 -29.33
C ALA A 25 -64.47 13.96 -29.77
N LEU A 26 -64.66 13.69 -31.02
CA LEU A 26 -64.35 12.47 -31.73
C LEU A 26 -62.89 12.06 -31.54
N SER A 27 -62.71 10.84 -31.10
CA SER A 27 -61.41 10.17 -31.01
C SER A 27 -60.94 9.77 -32.41
N ALA A 28 -59.97 10.53 -32.96
CA ALA A 28 -59.13 10.06 -34.03
C ALA A 28 -58.06 9.13 -33.42
N SER A 29 -58.12 7.84 -33.73
CA SER A 29 -57.11 6.85 -33.36
C SER A 29 -55.77 7.17 -34.07
N ALA A 30 -54.81 7.68 -33.31
CA ALA A 30 -53.42 7.76 -33.77
C ALA A 30 -52.85 6.34 -33.88
N PRO A 31 -52.03 6.03 -34.92
CA PRO A 31 -51.38 4.74 -35.05
C PRO A 31 -50.40 4.51 -33.88
N PRO A 32 -50.16 3.28 -33.44
CA PRO A 32 -49.27 3.01 -32.32
C PRO A 32 -47.86 3.50 -32.69
N ALA A 33 -47.31 4.34 -31.80
CA ALA A 33 -45.92 4.74 -31.87
C ALA A 33 -45.04 3.47 -31.93
N ARG A 34 -44.35 3.31 -33.04
CA ARG A 34 -43.33 2.26 -33.18
C ARG A 34 -42.36 2.42 -32.01
N ALA A 35 -42.33 1.39 -31.15
CA ALA A 35 -41.33 1.27 -30.14
C ALA A 35 -39.95 1.47 -30.79
N SER A 36 -39.24 2.48 -30.33
CA SER A 36 -37.86 2.75 -30.73
C SER A 36 -37.07 1.46 -30.53
N THR A 37 -36.66 0.87 -31.62
CA THR A 37 -35.75 -0.27 -31.65
C THR A 37 -34.55 0.03 -30.75
N ARG A 38 -34.33 -0.83 -29.77
CA ARG A 38 -33.11 -0.88 -28.99
C ARG A 38 -31.93 -0.63 -29.92
N SER A 39 -31.24 0.49 -29.73
CA SER A 39 -29.95 0.71 -30.35
C SER A 39 -29.10 -0.52 -30.02
N SER A 40 -28.76 -1.33 -31.02
CA SER A 40 -27.91 -2.48 -30.87
C SER A 40 -26.55 -1.95 -30.42
N ARG A 41 -26.26 -2.09 -29.12
CA ARG A 41 -24.98 -1.66 -28.54
C ARG A 41 -23.88 -2.40 -29.30
N ALA A 42 -22.90 -1.68 -29.86
CA ALA A 42 -21.78 -2.27 -30.59
C ALA A 42 -21.16 -3.46 -29.82
N PRO A 43 -20.67 -4.50 -30.50
CA PRO A 43 -19.99 -5.62 -29.85
C PRO A 43 -18.86 -5.15 -28.91
N ALA A 44 -18.60 -5.89 -27.86
CA ALA A 44 -17.57 -5.51 -26.86
C ALA A 44 -16.19 -5.26 -27.49
N VAL A 45 -15.85 -6.01 -28.53
CA VAL A 45 -14.60 -5.85 -29.32
C VAL A 45 -14.55 -4.48 -30.00
N ALA A 46 -15.63 -4.11 -30.72
CA ALA A 46 -15.70 -2.82 -31.42
C ALA A 46 -15.61 -1.64 -30.43
N ARG A 47 -16.38 -1.67 -29.34
CA ARG A 47 -16.31 -0.63 -28.30
C ARG A 47 -14.91 -0.51 -27.68
N CYS A 48 -14.17 -1.62 -27.56
CA CYS A 48 -12.79 -1.59 -27.06
C CYS A 48 -11.88 -0.85 -28.05
N GLN A 49 -11.97 -1.16 -29.35
CA GLN A 49 -11.19 -0.51 -30.40
C GLN A 49 -11.52 0.97 -30.57
N GLU A 50 -12.79 1.35 -30.39
CA GLU A 50 -13.25 2.75 -30.41
C GLU A 50 -12.59 3.62 -29.34
N LEU A 51 -12.05 3.05 -28.27
CA LEU A 51 -11.33 3.82 -27.26
C LEU A 51 -10.03 4.45 -27.79
N ALA A 52 -9.45 3.92 -28.88
CA ALA A 52 -8.31 4.55 -29.54
C ALA A 52 -8.62 5.99 -29.99
N ALA A 53 -9.88 6.29 -30.33
CA ALA A 53 -10.33 7.63 -30.69
C ALA A 53 -10.45 8.60 -29.49
N ALA A 54 -10.12 8.17 -28.25
CA ALA A 54 -9.98 9.07 -27.12
C ALA A 54 -8.63 9.81 -27.12
N ALA A 55 -7.67 9.39 -27.94
CA ALA A 55 -6.37 10.04 -28.09
C ALA A 55 -6.52 11.51 -28.49
N ASN A 56 -5.66 12.37 -27.90
CA ASN A 56 -5.60 13.81 -28.18
C ASN A 56 -4.19 14.32 -27.81
N GLY A 57 -3.97 15.64 -27.83
CA GLY A 57 -2.66 16.22 -27.49
C GLY A 57 -2.13 15.87 -26.07
N HIS A 58 -3.02 15.51 -25.15
CA HIS A 58 -2.68 15.14 -23.76
C HIS A 58 -2.75 13.63 -23.51
N LEU A 59 -3.28 12.84 -24.42
CA LEU A 59 -3.48 11.40 -24.23
C LEU A 59 -3.06 10.64 -25.48
N VAL A 60 -2.05 9.81 -25.36
CA VAL A 60 -1.64 8.82 -26.36
C VAL A 60 -2.20 7.47 -25.97
N ILE A 61 -3.00 6.86 -26.85
CA ILE A 61 -3.46 5.46 -26.72
C ILE A 61 -2.61 4.62 -27.66
N ALA A 62 -1.68 3.87 -27.11
CA ALA A 62 -0.81 2.95 -27.86
C ALA A 62 -1.51 1.62 -28.18
N THR A 63 -2.44 1.18 -27.33
CA THR A 63 -3.18 -0.08 -27.47
C THR A 63 -4.61 0.12 -26.97
N ALA A 64 -5.58 -0.34 -27.77
CA ALA A 64 -6.98 -0.54 -27.37
C ALA A 64 -7.45 -1.86 -27.98
N GLN A 65 -7.27 -2.98 -27.25
CA GLN A 65 -7.41 -4.32 -27.82
C GLN A 65 -8.21 -5.24 -26.89
N TRP A 66 -9.12 -6.00 -27.49
CA TRP A 66 -9.83 -7.08 -26.80
C TRP A 66 -8.90 -8.26 -26.52
N GLN A 67 -8.86 -8.70 -25.28
CA GLN A 67 -8.13 -9.89 -24.83
C GLN A 67 -9.13 -11.03 -24.56
N ALA A 68 -8.91 -12.19 -25.14
CA ALA A 68 -9.69 -13.39 -24.79
C ALA A 68 -9.43 -13.82 -23.34
N ALA A 69 -10.37 -14.59 -22.78
CA ALA A 69 -10.16 -15.18 -21.47
C ALA A 69 -8.98 -16.16 -21.48
N GLY A 70 -8.11 -16.07 -20.46
CA GLY A 70 -6.92 -16.92 -20.39
C GLY A 70 -5.85 -16.35 -19.45
N PRO A 71 -4.63 -16.94 -19.46
CA PRO A 71 -3.49 -16.41 -18.72
C PRO A 71 -2.97 -15.13 -19.38
N LEU A 72 -2.20 -14.34 -18.61
CA LEU A 72 -1.43 -13.25 -19.19
C LEU A 72 -0.26 -13.78 -20.03
N PRO A 73 0.20 -13.04 -21.05
CA PRO A 73 1.39 -13.42 -21.80
C PRO A 73 2.64 -13.41 -20.91
N ALA A 74 3.61 -14.28 -21.20
CA ALA A 74 4.83 -14.43 -20.41
C ALA A 74 5.62 -13.10 -20.26
N SER A 75 5.59 -12.24 -21.28
CA SER A 75 6.19 -10.89 -21.20
C SER A 75 5.58 -10.02 -20.10
N ALA A 76 4.27 -10.12 -19.87
CA ALA A 76 3.57 -9.37 -18.84
C ALA A 76 3.78 -9.94 -17.43
N THR A 77 4.12 -11.23 -17.30
CA THR A 77 4.31 -11.90 -16.00
C THR A 77 5.76 -11.98 -15.57
N ARG A 78 6.72 -11.54 -16.40
CA ARG A 78 8.16 -11.61 -16.09
C ARG A 78 8.51 -10.94 -14.75
N MET A 79 7.93 -9.77 -14.47
CA MET A 79 8.15 -9.02 -13.23
C MET A 79 7.25 -9.49 -12.08
N MET A 80 6.22 -10.28 -12.37
CA MET A 80 5.23 -10.79 -11.40
C MET A 80 4.96 -12.29 -11.66
N PRO A 81 5.95 -13.17 -11.40
CA PRO A 81 5.85 -14.61 -11.74
C PRO A 81 4.62 -15.31 -11.14
N MET A 82 4.11 -14.84 -9.98
CA MET A 82 2.93 -15.36 -9.30
C MET A 82 1.64 -15.21 -10.13
N LEU A 83 1.65 -14.37 -11.17
CA LEU A 83 0.51 -14.21 -12.09
C LEU A 83 0.52 -15.23 -13.24
N ALA A 84 1.62 -15.95 -13.48
CA ALA A 84 1.78 -16.81 -14.66
C ALA A 84 0.74 -17.95 -14.72
N ALA A 85 0.36 -18.52 -13.59
CA ALA A 85 -0.65 -19.57 -13.48
C ALA A 85 -2.09 -19.04 -13.39
N GLN A 86 -2.29 -17.72 -13.27
CA GLN A 86 -3.61 -17.12 -13.10
C GLN A 86 -4.35 -17.00 -14.43
N LYS A 87 -5.65 -17.31 -14.43
CA LYS A 87 -6.54 -17.11 -15.59
C LYS A 87 -7.43 -15.89 -15.34
N PHE A 88 -7.55 -15.04 -16.35
CA PHE A 88 -8.35 -13.82 -16.29
C PHE A 88 -9.55 -13.89 -17.25
N PRO A 89 -10.65 -13.18 -16.96
CA PRO A 89 -11.78 -13.07 -17.87
C PRO A 89 -11.38 -12.33 -19.15
N ALA A 90 -12.14 -12.53 -20.22
CA ALA A 90 -12.04 -11.70 -21.41
C ALA A 90 -12.20 -10.22 -21.01
N ASN A 91 -11.37 -9.34 -21.56
CA ASN A 91 -11.32 -7.94 -21.17
C ASN A 91 -10.85 -7.02 -22.31
N CYS A 92 -11.21 -5.76 -22.25
CA CYS A 92 -10.62 -4.70 -23.06
C CYS A 92 -9.35 -4.20 -22.37
N LEU A 93 -8.22 -4.32 -23.03
CA LEU A 93 -6.93 -3.78 -22.63
C LEU A 93 -6.68 -2.45 -23.31
N VAL A 94 -6.43 -1.41 -22.52
CA VAL A 94 -5.98 -0.11 -23.01
C VAL A 94 -4.64 0.22 -22.37
N ARG A 95 -3.66 0.61 -23.20
CA ARG A 95 -2.36 1.13 -22.77
C ARG A 95 -2.09 2.46 -23.42
N GLY A 96 -1.43 3.33 -22.69
CA GLY A 96 -1.08 4.64 -23.22
C GLY A 96 -0.25 5.45 -22.25
N VAL A 97 -0.08 6.73 -22.62
CA VAL A 97 0.62 7.73 -21.81
C VAL A 97 -0.27 8.97 -21.72
N LEU A 98 -0.53 9.43 -20.52
CA LEU A 98 -1.20 10.70 -20.24
C LEU A 98 -0.15 11.78 -20.05
N ASP A 99 -0.38 12.96 -20.62
CA ASP A 99 0.48 14.15 -20.58
C ASP A 99 1.95 13.85 -20.98
N PRO A 100 2.18 13.25 -22.18
CA PRO A 100 3.53 12.99 -22.67
C PRO A 100 4.27 14.31 -22.90
N ARG A 101 5.53 14.37 -22.46
CA ARG A 101 6.38 15.56 -22.59
C ARG A 101 7.85 15.20 -22.72
N ILE A 102 8.65 16.15 -23.17
CA ILE A 102 10.10 16.10 -23.10
C ILE A 102 10.53 16.94 -21.89
N GLY A 103 11.29 16.32 -20.99
CA GLY A 103 11.79 16.97 -19.79
C GLY A 103 13.30 17.19 -19.83
N VAL A 104 13.89 17.29 -18.63
CA VAL A 104 15.33 17.56 -18.46
C VAL A 104 16.17 16.52 -19.21
N GLY A 105 17.22 17.01 -19.89
CA GLY A 105 18.14 16.15 -20.66
C GLY A 105 17.55 15.54 -21.93
N GLY A 106 16.41 16.04 -22.43
CA GLY A 106 15.74 15.48 -23.61
C GLY A 106 15.03 14.14 -23.35
N VAL A 107 14.88 13.74 -22.08
CA VAL A 107 14.22 12.50 -21.68
C VAL A 107 12.70 12.62 -21.85
N ARG A 108 12.07 11.54 -22.34
CA ARG A 108 10.60 11.47 -22.42
C ARG A 108 10.02 11.10 -21.07
N TYR A 109 8.99 11.85 -20.67
CA TYR A 109 8.19 11.62 -19.46
C TYR A 109 6.70 11.63 -19.82
N GLY A 110 5.89 11.17 -18.92
CA GLY A 110 4.44 11.13 -18.97
C GLY A 110 3.91 10.02 -18.08
N LEU A 111 2.64 10.02 -17.78
CA LEU A 111 2.00 9.03 -16.92
C LEU A 111 1.61 7.81 -17.76
N GLY A 112 2.51 6.83 -17.85
CA GLY A 112 2.23 5.55 -18.47
C GLY A 112 1.16 4.80 -17.69
N PHE A 113 0.23 4.14 -18.40
CA PHE A 113 -0.85 3.38 -17.77
C PHE A 113 -1.26 2.12 -18.53
N GLU A 114 -1.80 1.17 -17.79
CA GLU A 114 -2.56 0.03 -18.31
C GLU A 114 -3.94 0.02 -17.64
N LEU A 115 -5.01 -0.08 -18.44
CA LEU A 115 -6.39 -0.26 -17.97
C LEU A 115 -6.96 -1.55 -18.54
N ARG A 116 -7.51 -2.42 -17.68
CA ARG A 116 -8.25 -3.63 -18.08
C ARG A 116 -9.70 -3.53 -17.62
N MET A 117 -10.61 -3.74 -18.57
CA MET A 117 -12.05 -3.68 -18.37
C MET A 117 -12.68 -5.02 -18.71
N PRO A 118 -13.14 -5.82 -17.73
CA PRO A 118 -13.64 -7.17 -17.95
C PRO A 118 -14.97 -7.20 -18.72
N ALA A 119 -15.22 -8.27 -19.47
CA ALA A 119 -16.49 -8.46 -20.20
C ALA A 119 -17.72 -8.34 -19.27
N HIS A 120 -17.62 -8.92 -18.07
CA HIS A 120 -18.66 -8.88 -17.03
C HIS A 120 -18.23 -7.95 -15.89
N TRP A 121 -18.46 -6.63 -16.08
CA TRP A 121 -18.10 -5.63 -15.10
C TRP A 121 -19.15 -5.47 -14.00
N ASN A 122 -18.69 -5.50 -12.75
CA ASN A 122 -19.53 -5.40 -11.55
C ASN A 122 -19.83 -3.95 -11.11
N GLY A 123 -19.42 -2.93 -11.86
CA GLY A 123 -19.59 -1.50 -11.53
C GLY A 123 -18.48 -0.92 -10.67
N ARG A 124 -17.47 -1.71 -10.28
CA ARG A 124 -16.36 -1.30 -9.43
C ARG A 124 -15.10 -1.00 -10.25
N PHE A 125 -14.36 -0.02 -9.77
CA PHE A 125 -13.06 0.38 -10.30
C PHE A 125 -12.00 0.18 -9.22
N LEU A 126 -10.82 -0.33 -9.59
CA LEU A 126 -9.64 -0.39 -8.73
C LEU A 126 -8.47 0.31 -9.40
N PHE A 127 -7.82 1.21 -8.70
CA PHE A 127 -6.48 1.67 -9.02
C PHE A 127 -5.49 0.80 -8.24
N GLN A 128 -4.65 0.06 -8.95
CA GLN A 128 -3.56 -0.74 -8.40
C GLN A 128 -2.33 0.13 -8.25
N GLY A 129 -1.91 0.38 -7.01
CA GLY A 129 -0.68 1.13 -6.71
C GLY A 129 0.58 0.40 -7.19
N GLY A 130 1.63 1.14 -7.35
CA GLY A 130 2.90 0.65 -7.84
C GLY A 130 3.85 0.08 -6.78
N GLY A 131 5.15 0.15 -7.02
CA GLY A 131 6.15 -0.39 -6.09
C GLY A 131 7.57 0.14 -6.36
N GLY A 132 8.41 0.15 -5.34
CA GLY A 132 9.78 0.67 -5.41
C GLY A 132 9.80 2.14 -5.82
N LEU A 133 10.61 2.47 -6.81
CA LEU A 133 10.62 3.80 -7.43
C LEU A 133 9.72 3.86 -8.68
N ASP A 134 8.79 2.94 -8.86
CA ASP A 134 7.95 2.71 -10.03
C ASP A 134 8.78 2.61 -11.34
N GLY A 135 8.43 3.34 -12.40
CA GLY A 135 9.18 3.32 -13.65
C GLY A 135 8.79 2.19 -14.61
N PHE A 136 7.73 1.43 -14.29
CA PHE A 136 7.12 0.44 -15.18
C PHE A 136 5.63 0.30 -14.91
N VAL A 137 4.87 0.08 -15.95
CA VAL A 137 3.43 -0.17 -15.86
C VAL A 137 3.21 -1.65 -15.58
N ALA A 138 2.85 -2.01 -14.35
CA ALA A 138 2.51 -3.37 -13.97
C ALA A 138 1.20 -3.83 -14.65
N PRO A 139 1.01 -5.15 -14.91
CA PRO A 139 -0.27 -5.64 -15.40
C PRO A 139 -1.42 -5.23 -14.47
N ALA A 140 -2.43 -4.55 -15.02
CA ALA A 140 -3.57 -4.02 -14.27
C ALA A 140 -4.57 -5.14 -13.93
N VAL A 141 -4.21 -6.00 -13.00
CA VAL A 141 -5.05 -7.14 -12.57
C VAL A 141 -5.59 -6.98 -11.15
N GLY A 142 -5.01 -6.08 -10.36
CA GLY A 142 -5.45 -5.81 -9.00
C GLY A 142 -5.19 -6.96 -8.04
N MET A 143 -3.97 -7.50 -8.05
CA MET A 143 -3.50 -8.42 -7.02
C MET A 143 -3.12 -7.61 -5.77
N ILE A 144 -3.78 -7.86 -4.66
CA ILE A 144 -3.58 -7.14 -3.40
C ILE A 144 -2.83 -8.02 -2.40
N GLN A 145 -3.25 -9.28 -2.30
CA GLN A 145 -2.64 -10.29 -1.44
C GLN A 145 -2.43 -11.60 -2.23
N PRO A 146 -1.32 -12.33 -1.99
CA PRO A 146 -1.18 -13.71 -2.43
C PRO A 146 -2.36 -14.57 -1.94
N GLY A 147 -2.60 -15.71 -2.59
CA GLY A 147 -3.65 -16.65 -2.18
C GLY A 147 -5.07 -16.26 -2.59
N TYR A 148 -5.32 -15.01 -2.98
CA TYR A 148 -6.66 -14.54 -3.37
C TYR A 148 -6.76 -14.15 -4.85
N LYS A 149 -7.98 -14.29 -5.39
CA LYS A 149 -8.25 -13.91 -6.80
C LYS A 149 -8.04 -12.41 -6.98
N PRO A 150 -7.27 -11.98 -8.01
CA PRO A 150 -7.11 -10.58 -8.37
C PRO A 150 -8.44 -9.88 -8.68
N ALA A 151 -8.49 -8.56 -8.52
CA ALA A 151 -9.71 -7.76 -8.70
C ALA A 151 -10.33 -7.90 -10.11
N LEU A 152 -9.50 -7.97 -11.17
CA LEU A 152 -9.97 -8.20 -12.54
C LEU A 152 -10.76 -9.52 -12.64
N ALA A 153 -10.28 -10.58 -12.00
CA ALA A 153 -10.97 -11.87 -11.95
C ALA A 153 -12.25 -11.85 -11.12
N ARG A 154 -12.46 -10.81 -10.31
CA ARG A 154 -13.68 -10.55 -9.54
C ARG A 154 -14.60 -9.53 -10.22
N GLY A 155 -14.33 -9.16 -11.48
CA GLY A 155 -15.16 -8.27 -12.28
C GLY A 155 -14.92 -6.78 -12.07
N PHE A 156 -13.81 -6.36 -11.45
CA PHE A 156 -13.42 -4.96 -11.38
C PHE A 156 -12.78 -4.50 -12.70
N ALA A 157 -13.00 -3.26 -13.10
CA ALA A 157 -12.10 -2.58 -14.01
C ALA A 157 -10.87 -2.11 -13.21
N VAL A 158 -9.67 -2.36 -13.74
CA VAL A 158 -8.41 -2.11 -13.00
C VAL A 158 -7.49 -1.24 -13.83
N ILE A 159 -6.89 -0.21 -13.20
CA ILE A 159 -5.83 0.61 -13.78
C ILE A 159 -4.55 0.50 -12.95
N SER A 160 -3.40 0.60 -13.60
CA SER A 160 -2.06 0.75 -13.01
C SER A 160 -1.29 1.85 -13.72
N SER A 161 -0.24 2.39 -13.10
CA SER A 161 0.63 3.42 -13.66
C SER A 161 2.09 3.16 -13.33
N ASP A 162 3.00 3.86 -14.02
CA ASP A 162 4.45 3.83 -13.81
C ASP A 162 4.97 4.93 -12.89
N GLY A 163 4.09 5.78 -12.34
CA GLY A 163 4.49 6.91 -11.51
C GLY A 163 5.05 8.12 -12.28
N GLY A 164 4.94 8.13 -13.63
CA GLY A 164 5.26 9.29 -14.48
C GLY A 164 6.64 9.26 -15.15
N HIS A 165 7.32 8.13 -15.15
CA HIS A 165 8.62 7.95 -15.80
C HIS A 165 8.85 6.49 -16.19
N GLU A 166 9.81 6.24 -17.06
CA GLU A 166 10.26 4.91 -17.44
C GLU A 166 11.62 4.58 -16.78
N GLY A 167 11.77 3.32 -16.35
CA GLY A 167 12.96 2.80 -15.70
C GLY A 167 12.97 2.94 -14.18
N MET A 168 13.38 1.86 -13.50
CA MET A 168 13.33 1.70 -12.04
C MET A 168 14.47 2.41 -11.28
N SER A 169 15.27 3.24 -11.94
CA SER A 169 16.35 4.00 -11.31
C SER A 169 15.86 5.35 -10.79
N ALA A 170 16.61 5.92 -9.83
CA ALA A 170 16.32 7.26 -9.30
C ALA A 170 16.67 8.40 -10.29
N ALA A 171 17.08 8.11 -11.52
CA ALA A 171 17.47 9.11 -12.52
C ALA A 171 16.34 10.07 -12.91
N PHE A 172 15.08 9.64 -12.84
CA PHE A 172 13.91 10.49 -13.08
C PHE A 172 13.90 11.73 -12.18
N ALA A 173 14.54 11.66 -11.02
CA ALA A 173 14.57 12.74 -10.04
C ALA A 173 15.34 13.99 -10.51
N ALA A 174 16.04 13.93 -11.65
CA ALA A 174 16.59 15.11 -12.31
C ALA A 174 15.51 16.05 -12.85
N ASP A 175 14.29 15.54 -13.12
CA ASP A 175 13.17 16.30 -13.63
C ASP A 175 12.14 16.60 -12.51
N GLN A 176 11.85 17.87 -12.31
CA GLN A 176 10.98 18.30 -11.19
C GLN A 176 9.55 17.79 -11.33
N GLN A 177 8.98 17.76 -12.56
CA GLN A 177 7.62 17.26 -12.74
C GLN A 177 7.56 15.75 -12.53
N ALA A 178 8.58 14.98 -12.97
CA ALA A 178 8.65 13.56 -12.69
C ALA A 178 8.76 13.26 -11.18
N ARG A 179 9.49 14.10 -10.42
CA ARG A 179 9.50 14.02 -8.94
C ARG A 179 8.12 14.22 -8.34
N LEU A 180 7.34 15.19 -8.86
CA LEU A 180 5.98 15.47 -8.40
C LEU A 180 5.01 14.35 -8.79
N ASP A 181 5.12 13.82 -10.02
CA ASP A 181 4.26 12.75 -10.52
C ASP A 181 4.42 11.48 -9.68
N TYR A 182 5.67 11.06 -9.42
CA TYR A 182 5.98 9.95 -8.52
C TYR A 182 5.50 10.24 -7.08
N ALA A 183 5.69 11.46 -6.57
CA ALA A 183 5.30 11.80 -5.21
C ALA A 183 3.77 11.68 -5.01
N TYR A 184 2.98 12.30 -5.90
CA TYR A 184 1.52 12.30 -5.79
C TYR A 184 0.76 12.82 -7.02
N ALA A 185 1.38 13.71 -7.85
CA ALA A 185 0.63 14.48 -8.83
C ALA A 185 0.05 13.61 -9.94
N GLY A 186 0.70 12.47 -10.28
CA GLY A 186 0.23 11.53 -11.28
C GLY A 186 -1.02 10.74 -10.89
N LEU A 187 -1.24 10.51 -9.59
CA LEU A 187 -2.31 9.62 -9.11
C LEU A 187 -3.72 10.11 -9.46
N GLY A 188 -3.99 11.40 -9.25
CA GLY A 188 -5.30 11.99 -9.53
C GLY A 188 -5.68 11.98 -11.01
N PRO A 189 -4.83 12.47 -11.92
CA PRO A 189 -5.07 12.44 -13.36
C PRO A 189 -5.30 11.03 -13.91
N VAL A 190 -4.48 10.04 -13.55
CA VAL A 190 -4.63 8.64 -13.98
C VAL A 190 -5.95 8.04 -13.46
N ALA A 191 -6.34 8.29 -12.21
CA ALA A 191 -7.61 7.83 -11.66
C ALA A 191 -8.82 8.41 -12.42
N LYS A 192 -8.78 9.70 -12.75
CA LYS A 192 -9.83 10.39 -13.53
C LYS A 192 -9.91 9.83 -14.95
N LEU A 193 -8.77 9.66 -15.61
CA LEU A 193 -8.69 9.05 -16.94
C LEU A 193 -9.31 7.64 -16.92
N GLY A 194 -8.94 6.79 -15.96
CA GLY A 194 -9.50 5.46 -15.81
C GLY A 194 -11.02 5.47 -15.72
N LYS A 195 -11.59 6.33 -14.85
CA LYS A 195 -13.04 6.49 -14.71
C LYS A 195 -13.72 6.98 -16.01
N GLN A 196 -13.09 7.88 -16.75
CA GLN A 196 -13.61 8.40 -18.03
C GLN A 196 -13.64 7.30 -19.10
N LEU A 197 -12.54 6.55 -19.28
CA LEU A 197 -12.46 5.46 -20.25
C LEU A 197 -13.44 4.32 -19.91
N ILE A 198 -13.60 3.99 -18.64
CA ILE A 198 -14.58 3.01 -18.14
C ILE A 198 -16.00 3.48 -18.47
N GLY A 199 -16.33 4.75 -18.19
CA GLY A 199 -17.61 5.33 -18.49
C GLY A 199 -17.93 5.28 -19.99
N ARG A 200 -16.96 5.62 -20.83
CA ARG A 200 -17.08 5.56 -22.30
C ARG A 200 -17.28 4.13 -22.79
N TYR A 201 -16.51 3.17 -22.29
CA TYR A 201 -16.59 1.76 -22.70
C TYR A 201 -17.90 1.09 -22.30
N TYR A 202 -18.32 1.22 -21.04
CA TYR A 202 -19.55 0.57 -20.56
C TYR A 202 -20.83 1.40 -20.77
N GLY A 203 -20.72 2.71 -21.12
CA GLY A 203 -21.85 3.62 -21.26
C GLY A 203 -22.53 3.94 -19.92
N ARG A 204 -21.86 3.76 -18.81
CA ARG A 204 -22.30 4.09 -17.45
C ARG A 204 -21.12 4.41 -16.56
N PRO A 205 -21.26 5.29 -15.55
CA PRO A 205 -20.18 5.67 -14.66
C PRO A 205 -19.76 4.52 -13.73
N VAL A 206 -18.56 4.66 -13.15
CA VAL A 206 -18.10 3.85 -12.01
C VAL A 206 -19.03 4.10 -10.83
N ARG A 207 -19.50 3.02 -10.19
CA ARG A 207 -20.35 3.10 -8.99
C ARG A 207 -19.50 3.28 -7.73
N GLU A 208 -18.48 2.42 -7.58
CA GLU A 208 -17.58 2.44 -6.44
C GLU A 208 -16.12 2.39 -6.92
N ALA A 209 -15.28 3.22 -6.33
CA ALA A 209 -13.87 3.32 -6.67
C ALA A 209 -12.99 2.93 -5.48
N TYR A 210 -12.00 2.08 -5.76
CA TYR A 210 -11.06 1.58 -4.78
C TYR A 210 -9.63 1.89 -5.21
N PHE A 211 -8.76 2.07 -4.22
CA PHE A 211 -7.31 2.08 -4.40
C PHE A 211 -6.70 0.98 -3.53
N ALA A 212 -5.73 0.24 -4.04
CA ALA A 212 -5.02 -0.75 -3.24
C ALA A 212 -3.57 -0.90 -3.70
N GLY A 213 -2.66 -0.93 -2.74
CA GLY A 213 -1.26 -1.16 -3.01
C GLY A 213 -0.49 -1.50 -1.74
N CYS A 214 0.71 -2.06 -1.94
CA CYS A 214 1.67 -2.35 -0.88
C CYS A 214 2.97 -1.59 -1.14
N SER A 215 3.80 -1.35 -0.10
CA SER A 215 5.08 -0.68 -0.26
C SER A 215 4.92 0.79 -0.72
N ASN A 216 5.56 1.18 -1.84
CA ASN A 216 5.27 2.47 -2.48
C ASN A 216 3.78 2.60 -2.83
N GLY A 217 3.14 1.53 -3.34
CA GLY A 217 1.69 1.52 -3.58
C GLY A 217 0.85 1.71 -2.32
N GLY A 218 1.35 1.28 -1.16
CA GLY A 218 0.78 1.59 0.16
C GLY A 218 0.94 3.07 0.54
N ARG A 219 2.10 3.68 0.23
CA ARG A 219 2.32 5.13 0.33
C ARG A 219 1.34 5.90 -0.56
N GLU A 220 1.21 5.49 -1.82
CA GLU A 220 0.25 6.07 -2.77
C GLU A 220 -1.18 5.95 -2.27
N ALA A 221 -1.55 4.81 -1.68
CA ALA A 221 -2.85 4.60 -1.05
C ALA A 221 -3.13 5.61 0.07
N MET A 222 -2.16 5.87 0.95
CA MET A 222 -2.29 6.90 1.98
C MET A 222 -2.29 8.30 1.37
N MET A 223 -1.49 8.54 0.33
CA MET A 223 -1.42 9.81 -0.38
C MET A 223 -2.74 10.17 -1.07
N VAL A 224 -3.43 9.20 -1.70
CA VAL A 224 -4.73 9.48 -2.32
C VAL A 224 -5.83 9.74 -1.28
N ALA A 225 -5.76 9.10 -0.10
CA ALA A 225 -6.67 9.41 1.00
C ALA A 225 -6.48 10.86 1.53
N GLU A 226 -5.24 11.35 1.54
CA GLU A 226 -4.88 12.68 2.02
C GLU A 226 -5.14 13.78 0.98
N ARG A 227 -4.66 13.58 -0.27
CA ARG A 227 -4.65 14.63 -1.30
C ARG A 227 -5.78 14.56 -2.31
N TYR A 228 -6.39 13.38 -2.48
CA TYR A 228 -7.51 13.15 -3.39
C TYR A 228 -8.72 12.51 -2.68
N PRO A 229 -9.19 13.12 -1.57
CA PRO A 229 -10.09 12.49 -0.61
C PRO A 229 -11.46 12.08 -1.16
N THR A 230 -11.84 12.58 -2.35
CA THR A 230 -13.13 12.30 -2.98
C THR A 230 -13.04 11.36 -4.19
N LEU A 231 -11.83 10.91 -4.55
CA LEU A 231 -11.65 10.04 -5.72
C LEU A 231 -11.96 8.56 -5.45
N PHE A 232 -11.83 8.11 -4.19
CA PHE A 232 -11.98 6.70 -3.84
C PHE A 232 -12.89 6.53 -2.62
N ASN A 233 -13.72 5.49 -2.66
CA ASN A 233 -14.62 5.11 -1.58
C ASN A 233 -13.92 4.21 -0.55
N GLY A 234 -13.06 3.28 -1.02
CA GLY A 234 -12.31 2.35 -0.19
C GLY A 234 -10.84 2.27 -0.57
N ILE A 235 -9.97 2.27 0.43
CA ILE A 235 -8.51 2.29 0.24
C ILE A 235 -7.88 1.18 1.08
N VAL A 236 -6.98 0.40 0.46
CA VAL A 236 -6.14 -0.59 1.15
C VAL A 236 -4.68 -0.16 1.03
N ALA A 237 -4.03 0.12 2.16
CA ALA A 237 -2.63 0.47 2.27
C ALA A 237 -1.87 -0.66 2.99
N GLY A 238 -1.10 -1.43 2.26
CA GLY A 238 -0.26 -2.50 2.79
C GLY A 238 1.17 -2.04 2.99
N ASP A 239 1.76 -2.38 4.13
CA ASP A 239 3.15 -2.06 4.48
C ASP A 239 3.59 -0.71 3.91
N PRO A 240 2.85 0.38 4.23
CA PRO A 240 2.96 1.64 3.50
C PRO A 240 4.28 2.36 3.77
N GLY A 241 4.99 2.72 2.70
CA GLY A 241 6.14 3.62 2.75
C GLY A 241 5.74 5.08 3.02
N PHE A 242 4.78 5.31 3.90
CA PHE A 242 4.12 6.62 4.09
C PHE A 242 5.04 7.73 4.61
N ASN A 243 6.17 7.35 5.23
CA ASN A 243 7.22 8.24 5.74
C ASN A 243 8.55 7.87 5.05
N LEU A 244 8.52 7.84 3.70
CA LEU A 244 9.52 7.19 2.86
C LEU A 244 10.91 7.82 3.00
N ALA A 245 11.00 9.15 3.08
CA ALA A 245 12.28 9.83 3.20
C ALA A 245 12.99 9.51 4.52
N ARG A 246 12.25 9.35 5.62
CA ARG A 246 12.84 8.91 6.90
C ARG A 246 13.20 7.43 6.91
N ALA A 247 12.43 6.59 6.22
CA ALA A 247 12.81 5.18 6.02
C ALA A 247 14.14 5.09 5.26
N ALA A 248 14.35 5.91 4.22
CA ALA A 248 15.62 5.96 3.49
C ALA A 248 16.81 6.38 4.39
N ILE A 249 16.60 7.27 5.38
CA ILE A 249 17.63 7.58 6.40
C ILE A 249 17.96 6.32 7.21
N ALA A 250 16.95 5.51 7.55
CA ALA A 250 17.17 4.26 8.27
C ALA A 250 17.90 3.20 7.42
N GLU A 251 17.67 3.16 6.11
CA GLU A 251 18.42 2.29 5.20
C GLU A 251 19.91 2.65 5.19
N MET A 252 20.27 3.95 5.13
CA MET A 252 21.65 4.42 5.28
C MET A 252 22.25 4.01 6.63
N TRP A 253 21.48 4.15 7.71
CA TRP A 253 21.88 3.74 9.06
C TRP A 253 22.15 2.25 9.17
N ASN A 254 21.27 1.43 8.61
CA ASN A 254 21.39 -0.03 8.64
C ASN A 254 22.66 -0.50 7.92
N VAL A 255 22.88 0.00 6.70
CA VAL A 255 24.08 -0.37 5.92
C VAL A 255 25.35 0.03 6.66
N LYS A 256 25.41 1.25 7.21
CA LYS A 256 26.57 1.74 7.98
C LYS A 256 26.91 0.81 9.14
N HIS A 257 25.90 0.43 9.94
CA HIS A 257 26.11 -0.43 11.12
C HIS A 257 26.44 -1.87 10.74
N LEU A 258 25.77 -2.43 9.73
CA LEU A 258 26.06 -3.80 9.26
C LEU A 258 27.46 -3.90 8.67
N GLU A 259 27.91 -2.93 7.90
CA GLU A 259 29.27 -2.93 7.33
C GLU A 259 30.37 -2.83 8.40
N ALA A 260 30.06 -2.27 9.58
CA ALA A 260 31.03 -2.20 10.70
C ALA A 260 31.42 -3.57 11.24
N VAL A 261 30.53 -4.59 11.13
CA VAL A 261 30.78 -5.96 11.59
C VAL A 261 30.94 -6.97 10.45
N ALA A 262 30.80 -6.51 9.21
CA ALA A 262 30.98 -7.36 8.02
C ALA A 262 32.46 -7.72 7.84
N PRO A 263 32.77 -8.97 7.48
CA PRO A 263 34.13 -9.33 7.08
C PRO A 263 34.56 -8.52 5.86
N LYS A 264 35.88 -8.36 5.71
CA LYS A 264 36.49 -7.60 4.62
C LYS A 264 37.02 -8.53 3.56
N ASP A 265 36.96 -8.11 2.28
CA ASP A 265 37.64 -8.77 1.19
C ASP A 265 39.15 -8.45 1.22
N ALA A 266 39.91 -9.01 0.26
CA ALA A 266 41.38 -8.78 0.14
C ALA A 266 41.75 -7.30 -0.08
N HIS A 267 40.79 -6.44 -0.45
CA HIS A 267 40.97 -5.00 -0.66
C HIS A 267 40.44 -4.17 0.51
N GLY A 268 40.10 -4.78 1.62
CA GLY A 268 39.57 -4.10 2.82
C GLY A 268 38.12 -3.62 2.70
N ARG A 269 37.35 -4.06 1.68
CA ARG A 269 35.96 -3.68 1.46
C ARG A 269 35.00 -4.66 2.15
N SER A 270 33.90 -4.15 2.71
CA SER A 270 32.91 -4.95 3.45
C SER A 270 32.14 -5.92 2.55
N ILE A 271 31.96 -7.16 2.99
CA ILE A 271 31.04 -8.14 2.40
C ILE A 271 29.75 -8.10 3.21
N LEU A 272 28.83 -7.22 2.83
CA LEU A 272 27.63 -6.89 3.61
C LEU A 272 26.78 -8.11 3.94
N SER A 273 26.66 -9.09 3.04
CA SER A 273 25.87 -10.31 3.24
C SER A 273 26.37 -11.20 4.37
N GLU A 274 27.62 -11.03 4.79
CA GLU A 274 28.26 -11.81 5.84
C GLU A 274 28.29 -11.09 7.21
N ALA A 275 27.75 -9.87 7.30
CA ALA A 275 27.68 -9.10 8.56
C ALA A 275 26.93 -9.87 9.65
N LEU A 276 25.79 -10.44 9.30
CA LEU A 276 25.01 -11.37 10.12
C LEU A 276 24.75 -12.63 9.29
N THR A 277 25.27 -13.76 9.78
CA THR A 277 25.10 -15.05 9.12
C THR A 277 23.67 -15.58 9.27
N PRO A 278 23.23 -16.54 8.47
CA PRO A 278 21.95 -17.21 8.70
C PRO A 278 21.82 -17.78 10.12
N ALA A 279 22.90 -18.33 10.69
CA ALA A 279 22.92 -18.85 12.06
C ALA A 279 22.74 -17.75 13.12
N ASP A 280 23.31 -16.56 12.90
CA ASP A 280 23.11 -15.39 13.78
C ASP A 280 21.63 -14.96 13.81
N LEU A 281 20.99 -14.89 12.63
CA LEU A 281 19.58 -14.50 12.51
C LEU A 281 18.64 -15.56 13.08
N GLN A 282 18.92 -16.86 12.87
CA GLN A 282 18.18 -17.95 13.50
C GLN A 282 18.28 -17.91 15.03
N LEU A 283 19.47 -17.60 15.55
CA LEU A 283 19.67 -17.46 17.00
C LEU A 283 18.81 -16.33 17.56
N LEU A 284 18.74 -15.19 16.85
CA LEU A 284 17.86 -14.07 17.20
C LEU A 284 16.37 -14.48 17.15
N ALA A 285 15.89 -15.03 16.02
CA ALA A 285 14.51 -15.45 15.85
C ALA A 285 14.05 -16.44 16.93
N HIS A 286 14.88 -17.46 17.21
CA HIS A 286 14.61 -18.44 18.24
C HIS A 286 14.58 -17.83 19.66
N ALA A 287 15.45 -16.86 19.96
CA ALA A 287 15.44 -16.20 21.26
C ALA A 287 14.20 -15.32 21.45
N VAL A 288 13.78 -14.63 20.40
CA VAL A 288 12.52 -13.85 20.40
C VAL A 288 11.34 -14.79 20.63
N LEU A 289 11.24 -15.90 19.89
CA LEU A 289 10.18 -16.91 20.06
C LEU A 289 10.17 -17.52 21.45
N ARG A 290 11.34 -17.96 21.98
CA ARG A 290 11.40 -18.51 23.34
C ARG A 290 10.87 -17.55 24.40
N THR A 291 11.08 -16.25 24.21
CA THR A 291 10.65 -15.21 25.17
C THR A 291 9.19 -14.85 25.00
N CYS A 292 8.68 -14.84 23.77
CA CYS A 292 7.46 -14.11 23.42
C CYS A 292 6.30 -14.99 22.95
N ASP A 293 6.56 -16.14 22.34
CA ASP A 293 5.58 -16.99 21.67
C ASP A 293 4.35 -17.33 22.55
N GLY A 294 4.58 -17.63 23.84
CA GLY A 294 3.49 -17.98 24.77
C GLY A 294 2.73 -16.79 25.37
N LEU A 295 3.03 -15.53 24.99
CA LEU A 295 2.43 -14.34 25.64
C LEU A 295 0.95 -14.13 25.27
N ASP A 296 0.53 -14.67 24.14
CA ASP A 296 -0.87 -14.64 23.69
C ASP A 296 -1.70 -15.85 24.18
N GLY A 297 -1.07 -16.76 24.96
CA GLY A 297 -1.69 -17.96 25.53
C GLY A 297 -1.45 -19.24 24.73
N LEU A 298 -0.67 -19.21 23.65
CA LEU A 298 -0.33 -20.37 22.83
C LEU A 298 1.13 -20.31 22.39
N ARG A 299 1.80 -21.46 22.28
CA ARG A 299 3.12 -21.60 21.68
C ARG A 299 2.97 -22.25 20.31
N ASP A 300 2.99 -21.43 19.25
CA ASP A 300 2.72 -21.87 17.88
C ASP A 300 3.60 -21.21 16.81
N GLY A 301 4.67 -20.52 17.25
CA GLY A 301 5.62 -19.85 16.37
C GLY A 301 5.18 -18.44 15.93
N MET A 302 4.07 -17.90 16.48
CA MET A 302 3.56 -16.57 16.15
C MET A 302 3.49 -15.66 17.38
N ILE A 303 3.98 -14.44 17.25
CA ILE A 303 4.02 -13.46 18.36
C ILE A 303 2.84 -12.49 18.22
N ASN A 304 1.65 -12.92 18.62
CA ASN A 304 0.47 -12.07 18.50
C ASN A 304 0.48 -10.90 19.51
N ASP A 305 0.91 -11.11 20.76
CA ASP A 305 1.09 -9.99 21.71
C ASP A 305 2.49 -9.37 21.60
N PHE A 306 2.74 -8.74 20.44
CA PHE A 306 4.02 -8.10 20.16
C PHE A 306 4.37 -7.00 21.18
N ALA A 307 3.36 -6.28 21.69
CA ALA A 307 3.59 -5.19 22.65
C ALA A 307 4.14 -5.71 24.00
N ALA A 308 3.65 -6.85 24.45
CA ALA A 308 4.23 -7.53 25.63
C ALA A 308 5.62 -8.09 25.34
N CYS A 309 5.87 -8.55 24.11
CA CYS A 309 7.18 -9.03 23.66
C CYS A 309 8.24 -7.92 23.78
N GLN A 310 7.97 -6.72 23.23
CA GLN A 310 8.91 -5.59 23.26
C GLN A 310 9.27 -5.14 24.69
N LYS A 311 8.40 -5.39 25.67
CA LYS A 311 8.69 -5.11 27.08
C LYS A 311 9.63 -6.14 27.71
N ARG A 312 9.68 -7.39 27.19
CA ARG A 312 10.39 -8.53 27.78
C ARG A 312 11.68 -8.90 27.07
N PHE A 313 11.69 -8.89 25.74
CA PHE A 313 12.86 -9.32 24.99
C PHE A 313 13.94 -8.22 24.99
N ARG A 314 15.21 -8.66 25.14
CA ARG A 314 16.41 -7.84 25.04
C ARG A 314 17.49 -8.61 24.29
N PRO A 315 18.13 -8.06 23.23
CA PRO A 315 19.11 -8.81 22.42
C PRO A 315 20.39 -9.15 23.19
N GLN A 316 20.66 -8.52 24.35
CA GLN A 316 21.79 -8.85 25.22
C GLN A 316 21.77 -10.31 25.71
N VAL A 317 20.61 -10.96 25.73
CA VAL A 317 20.51 -12.40 26.09
C VAL A 317 21.25 -13.29 25.10
N LEU A 318 21.61 -12.76 23.91
CA LEU A 318 22.36 -13.46 22.87
C LEU A 318 23.87 -13.28 22.99
N MET A 319 24.35 -12.36 23.84
CA MET A 319 25.77 -12.06 23.95
C MET A 319 26.57 -13.23 24.47
N CYS A 320 27.69 -13.51 23.84
CA CYS A 320 28.61 -14.54 24.31
C CYS A 320 29.13 -14.24 25.74
N ARG A 321 29.11 -15.25 26.60
CA ARG A 321 29.76 -15.21 27.93
C ARG A 321 31.26 -15.44 27.77
N PRO A 322 32.09 -15.09 28.76
CA PRO A 322 33.52 -15.45 28.74
C PRO A 322 33.68 -16.95 28.46
N ALA A 323 34.60 -17.29 27.55
CA ALA A 323 34.88 -18.65 27.06
C ALA A 323 33.75 -19.36 26.27
N GLN A 324 32.64 -18.67 25.96
CA GLN A 324 31.60 -19.19 25.08
C GLN A 324 31.87 -18.74 23.64
N HIS A 325 31.94 -19.67 22.68
CA HIS A 325 32.24 -19.40 21.28
C HIS A 325 31.12 -19.85 20.31
N ASN A 326 30.14 -20.60 20.81
CA ASN A 326 29.06 -21.17 20.00
C ASN A 326 27.69 -20.77 20.58
N HIS A 327 26.68 -20.70 19.69
CA HIS A 327 25.29 -20.36 20.04
C HIS A 327 25.14 -19.03 20.78
N CYS A 328 25.98 -18.04 20.41
CA CYS A 328 25.94 -16.68 20.93
C CYS A 328 26.45 -15.70 19.90
N LEU A 329 26.20 -14.41 20.10
CA LEU A 329 26.67 -13.32 19.25
C LEU A 329 27.81 -12.55 19.93
N SER A 330 28.78 -12.05 19.17
CA SER A 330 29.76 -11.12 19.72
C SER A 330 29.08 -9.83 20.21
N ALA A 331 29.72 -9.13 21.14
CA ALA A 331 29.20 -7.86 21.65
C ALA A 331 28.99 -6.83 20.54
N GLU A 332 29.82 -6.84 19.49
CA GLU A 332 29.69 -5.97 18.31
C GLU A 332 28.40 -6.27 17.53
N LYS A 333 28.13 -7.56 17.24
CA LYS A 333 26.91 -7.97 16.55
C LYS A 333 25.65 -7.63 17.35
N VAL A 334 25.69 -7.79 18.69
CA VAL A 334 24.56 -7.38 19.55
C VAL A 334 24.34 -5.87 19.47
N ARG A 335 25.41 -5.05 19.54
CA ARG A 335 25.29 -3.59 19.36
C ARG A 335 24.72 -3.19 18.00
N VAL A 336 25.10 -3.90 16.92
CA VAL A 336 24.53 -3.67 15.58
C VAL A 336 23.03 -3.98 15.56
N LEU A 337 22.60 -5.10 16.16
CA LEU A 337 21.17 -5.41 16.28
C LEU A 337 20.42 -4.32 17.06
N GLU A 338 20.98 -3.86 18.19
CA GLU A 338 20.39 -2.76 18.95
C GLU A 338 20.28 -1.48 18.12
N ALA A 339 21.30 -1.14 17.34
CA ALA A 339 21.30 0.06 16.50
C ALA A 339 20.25 0.00 15.39
N ILE A 340 20.17 -1.13 14.65
CA ILE A 340 19.23 -1.26 13.52
C ILE A 340 17.78 -1.39 14.00
N PHE A 341 17.51 -2.11 15.09
CA PHE A 341 16.16 -2.20 15.67
C PHE A 341 15.78 -0.93 16.44
N GLY A 342 16.74 -0.23 17.04
CA GLY A 342 16.51 1.04 17.72
C GLY A 342 16.21 2.21 16.78
N GLY A 343 16.49 2.06 15.49
CA GLY A 343 16.31 3.09 14.46
C GLY A 343 17.39 4.18 14.47
N PRO A 344 17.48 4.97 13.38
CA PRO A 344 18.51 5.97 13.21
C PRO A 344 18.36 7.13 14.17
N ARG A 345 19.51 7.68 14.61
CA ARG A 345 19.60 8.81 15.53
C ARG A 345 20.65 9.80 15.05
N ASP A 346 20.49 11.06 15.45
CA ASP A 346 21.54 12.06 15.34
C ASP A 346 22.60 11.89 16.46
N SER A 347 23.67 12.67 16.44
CA SER A 347 24.75 12.63 17.45
C SER A 347 24.28 13.01 18.86
N ALA A 348 23.17 13.75 18.98
CA ALA A 348 22.54 14.09 20.26
C ALA A 348 21.58 12.99 20.76
N GLY A 349 21.39 11.92 20.00
CA GLY A 349 20.49 10.80 20.34
C GLY A 349 19.03 10.98 19.97
N HIS A 350 18.65 12.06 19.27
CA HIS A 350 17.27 12.25 18.82
C HIS A 350 16.91 11.30 17.69
N PRO A 351 15.72 10.69 17.70
CA PRO A 351 15.33 9.74 16.68
C PRO A 351 15.04 10.42 15.33
N LEU A 352 15.65 9.94 14.26
CA LEU A 352 15.42 10.38 12.88
C LEU A 352 14.29 9.60 12.21
N TYR A 353 14.07 8.34 12.64
CA TYR A 353 12.93 7.49 12.26
C TYR A 353 12.52 6.64 13.46
N ALA A 354 11.48 5.81 13.32
CA ALA A 354 11.01 4.92 14.37
C ALA A 354 11.93 3.69 14.54
N SER A 355 11.82 3.05 15.72
CA SER A 355 12.36 1.72 16.01
C SER A 355 11.60 0.62 15.27
N TRP A 356 12.13 -0.60 15.32
CA TRP A 356 11.46 -1.81 14.85
C TRP A 356 11.19 -2.76 16.01
N PRO A 357 10.04 -3.45 16.02
CA PRO A 357 9.81 -4.51 17.01
C PRO A 357 10.68 -5.73 16.68
N TYR A 358 11.12 -6.44 17.71
CA TYR A 358 11.68 -7.78 17.56
C TYR A 358 10.54 -8.76 17.30
N ASP A 359 10.62 -9.49 16.19
CA ASP A 359 9.60 -10.43 15.75
C ASP A 359 10.23 -11.68 15.09
N ALA A 360 9.44 -12.70 14.80
CA ALA A 360 9.95 -14.02 14.40
C ALA A 360 10.54 -14.07 12.97
N GLY A 361 10.17 -13.14 12.07
CA GLY A 361 10.53 -13.22 10.65
C GLY A 361 11.90 -12.63 10.26
N VAL A 362 12.80 -12.42 11.22
CA VAL A 362 14.12 -11.80 10.98
C VAL A 362 15.13 -12.73 10.29
N ASP A 363 14.96 -14.06 10.37
CA ASP A 363 15.84 -15.06 9.77
C ASP A 363 15.43 -15.52 8.36
N THR A 364 14.50 -14.80 7.74
CA THR A 364 13.91 -15.16 6.46
C THR A 364 14.62 -14.52 5.27
N ALA A 365 14.42 -15.09 4.09
CA ALA A 365 14.92 -14.52 2.83
C ALA A 365 14.35 -13.12 2.55
N GLY A 366 13.07 -12.88 2.91
CA GLY A 366 12.40 -11.59 2.74
C GLY A 366 13.05 -10.48 3.58
N TRP A 367 13.46 -10.77 4.83
CA TRP A 367 14.19 -9.83 5.66
C TRP A 367 15.61 -9.62 5.13
N ARG A 368 16.28 -10.72 4.76
CA ARG A 368 17.66 -10.72 4.33
C ARG A 368 17.89 -9.93 3.03
N VAL A 369 16.98 -10.03 2.05
CA VAL A 369 17.12 -9.33 0.76
C VAL A 369 17.20 -7.81 0.91
N TRP A 370 16.54 -7.26 1.90
CA TRP A 370 16.61 -5.84 2.22
C TRP A 370 17.89 -5.47 2.94
N LYS A 371 18.22 -6.14 4.04
CA LYS A 371 19.29 -5.73 4.96
C LYS A 371 20.69 -6.16 4.53
N LEU A 372 20.81 -7.37 4.01
CA LEU A 372 22.11 -8.05 3.82
C LEU A 372 22.37 -8.41 2.36
N GLY A 373 21.33 -8.75 1.61
CA GLY A 373 21.46 -9.34 0.29
C GLY A 373 22.07 -10.75 0.35
N THR A 374 22.61 -11.19 -0.80
CA THR A 374 23.19 -12.53 -1.00
C THR A 374 24.58 -12.50 -1.63
N SER A 375 25.05 -11.32 -2.08
CA SER A 375 26.35 -11.18 -2.73
C SER A 375 27.49 -11.45 -1.76
N ARG A 376 28.33 -12.43 -2.09
CA ARG A 376 29.56 -12.76 -1.34
C ARG A 376 30.77 -11.94 -1.79
N SER A 377 30.54 -10.80 -2.43
CA SER A 377 31.57 -9.84 -2.82
C SER A 377 31.30 -8.49 -2.18
N ALA A 378 32.26 -7.59 -2.29
CA ALA A 378 32.09 -6.20 -1.83
C ALA A 378 31.10 -5.37 -2.68
N ILE A 379 30.55 -5.94 -3.76
CA ILE A 379 29.44 -5.34 -4.51
C ILE A 379 28.16 -5.83 -3.84
N ALA A 380 27.62 -5.02 -2.95
CA ALA A 380 26.39 -5.33 -2.25
C ALA A 380 25.18 -5.39 -3.19
N ASN A 381 24.27 -6.35 -2.95
CA ASN A 381 22.98 -6.45 -3.62
C ASN A 381 21.79 -6.39 -2.65
N ALA A 382 22.03 -5.99 -1.42
CA ALA A 382 20.98 -5.65 -0.47
C ALA A 382 20.17 -4.44 -0.99
N LEU A 383 18.85 -4.45 -0.83
CA LEU A 383 18.02 -3.35 -1.33
C LEU A 383 18.26 -2.04 -0.58
N ASP A 384 18.58 -2.07 0.72
CA ASP A 384 19.00 -0.89 1.49
C ASP A 384 20.26 -0.25 0.87
N ALA A 385 21.24 -1.08 0.42
CA ALA A 385 22.50 -0.61 -0.14
C ALA A 385 22.42 -0.23 -1.63
N THR A 386 21.40 -0.66 -2.35
CA THR A 386 21.23 -0.40 -3.80
C THR A 386 20.11 0.58 -4.05
N LEU A 387 18.86 0.16 -3.87
CA LEU A 387 17.66 0.99 -4.09
C LEU A 387 17.64 2.19 -3.12
N GLY A 388 17.84 1.94 -1.83
CA GLY A 388 17.82 2.96 -0.78
C GLY A 388 18.91 4.01 -0.96
N LEU A 389 20.16 3.58 -1.22
CA LEU A 389 21.28 4.50 -1.47
C LEU A 389 21.06 5.33 -2.74
N ALA A 390 20.59 4.71 -3.83
CA ALA A 390 20.33 5.44 -5.07
C ALA A 390 19.20 6.47 -4.89
N ALA A 391 18.13 6.09 -4.19
CA ALA A 391 17.03 6.99 -3.88
C ALA A 391 17.49 8.14 -2.97
N MET A 392 18.34 7.87 -1.96
CA MET A 392 18.91 8.90 -1.10
C MET A 392 19.70 9.93 -1.91
N ARG A 393 20.62 9.47 -2.75
CA ARG A 393 21.51 10.31 -3.57
C ARG A 393 20.77 11.26 -4.51
N TYR A 394 19.76 10.77 -5.21
CA TYR A 394 19.18 11.47 -6.36
C TYR A 394 17.77 11.98 -6.10
N TYR A 395 16.99 11.31 -5.24
CA TYR A 395 15.59 11.65 -5.02
C TYR A 395 15.35 12.35 -3.66
N PHE A 396 15.90 11.81 -2.55
CA PHE A 396 15.56 12.33 -1.22
C PHE A 396 16.40 13.55 -0.82
N MET A 397 17.69 13.60 -1.16
CA MET A 397 18.52 14.75 -0.83
C MET A 397 18.22 15.95 -1.71
N THR A 398 18.28 17.15 -1.13
CA THR A 398 18.18 18.42 -1.83
C THR A 398 19.25 19.38 -1.29
N PRO A 399 20.26 19.76 -2.13
CA PRO A 399 20.51 19.26 -3.50
C PRO A 399 20.89 17.77 -3.51
N PRO A 400 20.77 17.08 -4.66
CA PRO A 400 21.26 15.72 -4.82
C PRO A 400 22.78 15.63 -4.55
N ASP A 401 23.20 14.54 -3.92
CA ASP A 401 24.61 14.25 -3.68
C ASP A 401 24.99 12.83 -4.17
N PRO A 402 25.46 12.70 -5.41
CA PRO A 402 25.89 11.42 -5.96
C PRO A 402 27.07 10.75 -5.22
N ALA A 403 27.84 11.52 -4.46
CA ALA A 403 29.05 11.04 -3.78
C ALA A 403 28.75 10.45 -2.39
N VAL A 404 27.58 10.74 -1.81
CA VAL A 404 27.27 10.27 -0.47
C VAL A 404 27.26 8.75 -0.39
N THR A 405 27.82 8.23 0.70
CA THR A 405 27.80 6.80 1.05
C THR A 405 27.21 6.63 2.44
N PRO A 406 26.81 5.43 2.87
CA PRO A 406 26.34 5.20 4.24
C PRO A 406 27.34 5.64 5.31
N GLN A 407 28.67 5.58 5.02
CA GLN A 407 29.74 5.99 5.92
C GLN A 407 29.90 7.50 6.01
N THR A 408 29.71 8.22 4.89
CA THR A 408 29.87 9.68 4.81
C THR A 408 28.58 10.44 5.04
N PHE A 409 27.44 9.73 5.14
CA PHE A 409 26.12 10.36 5.36
C PHE A 409 26.06 11.06 6.72
N ASP A 410 25.72 12.35 6.69
CA ASP A 410 25.60 13.19 7.87
C ASP A 410 24.20 13.04 8.49
N PHE A 411 24.11 12.23 9.56
CA PHE A 411 22.85 11.98 10.26
C PHE A 411 22.33 13.22 11.01
N ASP A 412 23.20 14.13 11.42
CA ASP A 412 22.78 15.36 12.13
C ASP A 412 22.05 16.32 11.18
N ARG A 413 22.37 16.28 9.90
CA ARG A 413 21.73 17.09 8.85
C ARG A 413 20.67 16.33 8.04
N ALA A 414 20.44 15.04 8.33
CA ALA A 414 19.57 14.17 7.53
C ALA A 414 18.15 14.73 7.33
N LEU A 415 17.53 15.25 8.40
CA LEU A 415 16.18 15.83 8.31
C LEU A 415 16.15 17.12 7.51
N GLN A 416 17.21 17.93 7.54
CA GLN A 416 17.35 19.13 6.73
C GLN A 416 17.56 18.77 5.27
N ALA A 417 18.48 17.86 4.97
CA ALA A 417 18.80 17.43 3.61
C ALA A 417 17.59 16.83 2.87
N THR A 418 16.65 16.21 3.60
CA THR A 418 15.46 15.56 3.02
C THR A 418 14.17 16.39 3.15
N GLN A 419 14.23 17.60 3.71
CA GLN A 419 13.04 18.39 4.07
C GLN A 419 12.12 18.67 2.89
N GLN A 420 12.67 19.07 1.74
CA GLN A 420 11.87 19.46 0.58
C GLN A 420 11.08 18.27 0.03
N ILE A 421 11.73 17.12 -0.14
CA ILE A 421 11.05 15.94 -0.70
C ILE A 421 10.05 15.35 0.31
N ARG A 422 10.32 15.43 1.61
CA ARG A 422 9.37 15.00 2.65
C ARG A 422 8.04 15.74 2.55
N ALA A 423 8.06 17.03 2.28
CA ALA A 423 6.85 17.84 2.13
C ALA A 423 5.98 17.42 0.92
N LEU A 424 6.59 16.81 -0.10
CA LEU A 424 5.90 16.35 -1.30
C LEU A 424 5.49 14.87 -1.22
N ASN A 425 6.40 14.03 -0.75
CA ASN A 425 6.34 12.57 -0.92
C ASN A 425 5.80 11.83 0.31
N ASP A 426 5.94 12.38 1.53
CA ASP A 426 5.53 11.68 2.73
C ASP A 426 4.03 11.90 3.01
N ALA A 427 3.28 10.80 3.12
CA ALA A 427 1.85 10.78 3.44
C ALA A 427 1.63 10.71 4.97
N THR A 428 2.24 11.65 5.70
CA THR A 428 2.24 11.66 7.17
C THR A 428 1.16 12.54 7.78
N GLY A 429 0.33 13.18 6.95
CA GLY A 429 -0.79 14.00 7.39
C GLY A 429 -1.83 13.20 8.18
N THR A 430 -2.58 13.89 9.04
CA THR A 430 -3.67 13.31 9.82
C THR A 430 -4.99 14.06 9.64
N PHE A 431 -5.08 14.93 8.63
CA PHE A 431 -6.29 15.71 8.35
C PHE A 431 -7.15 15.03 7.27
N PHE A 432 -8.13 14.23 7.71
CA PHE A 432 -8.98 13.43 6.82
C PHE A 432 -10.45 13.88 6.79
N SER A 433 -10.75 15.12 7.17
CA SER A 433 -12.15 15.60 7.24
C SER A 433 -12.91 15.44 5.92
N SER A 434 -12.28 15.80 4.78
CA SER A 434 -12.90 15.65 3.46
C SER A 434 -13.07 14.17 3.06
N PHE A 435 -12.10 13.32 3.38
CA PHE A 435 -12.20 11.88 3.14
C PHE A 435 -13.33 11.23 3.95
N ILE A 436 -13.45 11.60 5.22
CA ILE A 436 -14.52 11.13 6.12
C ILE A 436 -15.88 11.62 5.64
N ALA A 437 -15.99 12.91 5.26
CA ALA A 437 -17.22 13.50 4.75
C ALA A 437 -17.70 12.84 3.44
N HIS A 438 -16.75 12.39 2.60
CA HIS A 438 -17.03 11.61 1.39
C HIS A 438 -17.48 10.16 1.69
N GLY A 439 -17.38 9.71 2.94
CA GLY A 439 -17.67 8.33 3.35
C GLY A 439 -16.51 7.36 3.15
N GLY A 440 -15.31 7.86 2.89
CA GLY A 440 -14.12 7.06 2.60
C GLY A 440 -13.75 6.08 3.73
N LYS A 441 -13.22 4.92 3.37
CA LYS A 441 -12.76 3.88 4.29
C LYS A 441 -11.30 3.53 4.00
N LEU A 442 -10.47 3.47 5.04
CA LEU A 442 -9.04 3.18 4.97
C LEU A 442 -8.70 1.92 5.78
N LEU A 443 -8.32 0.86 5.10
CA LEU A 443 -7.81 -0.37 5.68
C LEU A 443 -6.28 -0.38 5.51
N ILE A 444 -5.57 -0.44 6.62
CA ILE A 444 -4.11 -0.52 6.65
C ILE A 444 -3.71 -1.88 7.21
N TYR A 445 -2.73 -2.54 6.60
CA TYR A 445 -2.07 -3.69 7.21
C TYR A 445 -0.56 -3.50 7.21
N GLN A 446 0.13 -4.10 8.20
CA GLN A 446 1.57 -3.97 8.39
C GLN A 446 2.16 -5.25 8.94
N GLY A 447 3.17 -5.78 8.27
CA GLY A 447 3.97 -6.90 8.76
C GLY A 447 4.84 -6.48 9.95
N LEU A 448 4.80 -7.25 11.04
CA LEU A 448 5.63 -6.95 12.21
C LEU A 448 7.12 -7.24 12.00
N SER A 449 7.46 -8.10 11.03
CA SER A 449 8.83 -8.38 10.60
C SER A 449 9.23 -7.61 9.33
N ASP A 450 8.53 -6.53 8.98
CA ASP A 450 8.87 -5.72 7.81
C ASP A 450 10.27 -5.10 7.98
N PRO A 451 11.24 -5.45 7.12
CA PRO A 451 12.60 -4.95 7.25
C PRO A 451 12.77 -3.52 6.76
N VAL A 452 11.86 -2.98 5.94
CA VAL A 452 12.05 -1.69 5.27
C VAL A 452 11.22 -0.58 5.90
N PHE A 453 9.92 -0.82 6.16
CA PHE A 453 9.05 0.19 6.79
C PHE A 453 8.67 -0.22 8.20
N SER A 454 9.08 0.62 9.14
CA SER A 454 8.91 0.32 10.55
C SER A 454 7.43 0.16 10.95
N PRO A 455 7.04 -0.99 11.53
CA PRO A 455 5.74 -1.16 12.17
C PRO A 455 5.48 -0.12 13.27
N ASP A 456 6.51 0.27 14.03
CA ASP A 456 6.38 1.29 15.06
C ASP A 456 6.05 2.66 14.49
N ALA A 457 6.51 2.96 13.26
CA ALA A 457 6.19 4.22 12.57
C ALA A 457 4.68 4.32 12.26
N ILE A 458 4.09 3.30 11.65
CA ILE A 458 2.65 3.31 11.30
C ILE A 458 1.78 3.22 12.55
N ILE A 459 2.21 2.50 13.60
CA ILE A 459 1.54 2.47 14.90
C ILE A 459 1.53 3.86 15.53
N ALA A 460 2.65 4.58 15.51
CA ALA A 460 2.74 5.94 16.05
C ALA A 460 1.83 6.91 15.28
N TRP A 461 1.82 6.83 13.95
CA TRP A 461 0.92 7.62 13.10
C TRP A 461 -0.56 7.29 13.40
N TYR A 462 -0.91 6.01 13.47
CA TYR A 462 -2.29 5.59 13.75
C TYR A 462 -2.75 6.00 15.15
N ARG A 463 -1.85 6.00 16.15
CA ARG A 463 -2.14 6.54 17.50
C ARG A 463 -2.46 8.02 17.47
N LYS A 464 -1.72 8.83 16.69
CA LYS A 464 -2.04 10.27 16.49
C LYS A 464 -3.43 10.44 15.87
N LEU A 465 -3.76 9.64 14.86
CA LEU A 465 -5.07 9.62 14.24
C LEU A 465 -6.18 9.28 15.24
N MET A 466 -5.98 8.26 16.08
CA MET A 466 -6.91 7.87 17.13
C MET A 466 -7.12 8.96 18.20
N ALA A 467 -6.09 9.73 18.50
CA ALA A 467 -6.18 10.84 19.45
C ALA A 467 -6.90 12.06 18.85
N GLN A 468 -6.77 12.29 17.54
CA GLN A 468 -7.33 13.46 16.85
C GLN A 468 -8.83 13.31 16.55
N TYR A 469 -9.32 12.08 16.25
CA TYR A 469 -10.69 11.83 15.85
C TYR A 469 -11.48 11.08 16.93
N ARG A 470 -12.75 11.47 17.14
CA ARG A 470 -13.61 10.87 18.18
C ARG A 470 -13.90 9.39 17.94
N ARG A 471 -14.03 8.95 16.68
CA ARG A 471 -14.37 7.57 16.29
C ARG A 471 -13.58 7.14 15.03
N PRO A 472 -12.25 7.15 15.06
CA PRO A 472 -11.44 6.87 13.87
C PRO A 472 -11.68 5.45 13.33
N GLN A 473 -12.06 4.49 14.20
CA GLN A 473 -12.30 3.09 13.81
C GLN A 473 -13.52 2.90 12.88
N GLN A 474 -14.34 3.92 12.69
CA GLN A 474 -15.47 3.89 11.75
C GLN A 474 -15.04 4.10 10.29
N TRP A 475 -13.82 4.64 10.06
CA TRP A 475 -13.31 4.94 8.73
C TRP A 475 -11.85 4.52 8.50
N ALA A 476 -11.05 4.28 9.55
CA ALA A 476 -9.68 3.78 9.46
C ALA A 476 -9.46 2.57 10.38
N ARG A 477 -8.82 1.51 9.88
CA ARG A 477 -8.44 0.30 10.62
C ARG A 477 -7.03 -0.08 10.28
N LEU A 478 -6.22 -0.36 11.31
CA LEU A 478 -4.87 -0.91 11.19
C LEU A 478 -4.88 -2.36 11.67
N PHE A 479 -4.32 -3.26 10.85
CA PHE A 479 -4.11 -4.66 11.17
C PHE A 479 -2.61 -4.96 11.16
N LEU A 480 -2.10 -5.54 12.24
CA LEU A 480 -0.72 -5.96 12.35
C LEU A 480 -0.65 -7.47 12.07
N VAL A 481 0.35 -7.89 11.29
CA VAL A 481 0.51 -9.27 10.86
C VAL A 481 1.81 -9.83 11.46
N PRO A 482 1.73 -10.65 12.53
CA PRO A 482 2.90 -11.25 13.16
C PRO A 482 3.70 -12.11 12.17
N GLY A 483 5.02 -12.00 12.21
CA GLY A 483 5.95 -12.77 11.39
C GLY A 483 6.04 -12.34 9.94
N MET A 484 5.10 -11.52 9.41
CA MET A 484 5.08 -11.11 8.03
C MET A 484 6.21 -10.13 7.72
N ASN A 485 6.94 -10.42 6.65
CA ASN A 485 7.92 -9.51 6.07
C ASN A 485 7.23 -8.41 5.24
N HIS A 486 8.00 -7.76 4.37
CA HIS A 486 7.49 -6.67 3.54
C HIS A 486 6.48 -7.16 2.49
N CYS A 487 5.25 -6.73 2.57
CA CYS A 487 4.10 -7.07 1.73
C CYS A 487 3.56 -8.50 1.89
N PHE A 488 4.40 -9.49 2.10
CA PHE A 488 4.06 -10.91 2.28
C PHE A 488 5.28 -11.73 2.72
N GLY A 489 5.06 -13.01 3.02
CA GLY A 489 6.11 -13.96 3.40
C GLY A 489 6.51 -13.86 4.87
N GLY A 490 7.53 -14.63 5.24
CA GLY A 490 7.92 -14.83 6.63
C GLY A 490 7.13 -15.95 7.31
N PRO A 491 7.41 -16.24 8.62
CA PRO A 491 6.64 -17.20 9.42
C PRO A 491 5.30 -16.55 9.86
N ALA A 492 4.39 -16.37 8.90
CA ALA A 492 3.17 -15.62 9.08
C ALA A 492 1.94 -16.33 8.48
N THR A 493 0.77 -15.95 8.99
CA THR A 493 -0.49 -16.09 8.26
C THR A 493 -0.73 -14.78 7.52
N ASP A 494 -0.15 -14.66 6.34
CA ASP A 494 -0.04 -13.41 5.56
C ASP A 494 -1.02 -13.32 4.39
N GLU A 495 -1.86 -14.33 4.19
CA GLU A 495 -2.89 -14.37 3.17
C GLU A 495 -4.27 -14.08 3.78
N PHE A 496 -4.87 -12.95 3.44
CA PHE A 496 -6.20 -12.51 3.88
C PHE A 496 -6.89 -11.64 2.83
N ASP A 497 -8.23 -11.71 2.74
CA ASP A 497 -8.98 -11.00 1.70
C ASP A 497 -9.26 -9.54 2.09
N ALA A 498 -8.22 -8.71 1.98
CA ALA A 498 -8.33 -7.27 2.22
C ALA A 498 -9.29 -6.58 1.23
N LEU A 499 -9.36 -7.07 -0.03
CA LEU A 499 -10.25 -6.50 -1.03
C LEU A 499 -11.72 -6.73 -0.67
N SER A 500 -12.13 -7.95 -0.32
CA SER A 500 -13.51 -8.19 0.12
C SER A 500 -13.83 -7.43 1.40
N ALA A 501 -12.87 -7.32 2.32
CA ALA A 501 -13.06 -6.59 3.57
C ALA A 501 -13.34 -5.10 3.33
N ILE A 502 -12.54 -4.42 2.47
CA ILE A 502 -12.75 -3.00 2.17
C ILE A 502 -14.03 -2.78 1.36
N VAL A 503 -14.35 -3.66 0.40
CA VAL A 503 -15.60 -3.59 -0.38
C VAL A 503 -16.82 -3.70 0.54
N HIS A 504 -16.84 -4.71 1.41
CA HIS A 504 -17.94 -4.88 2.37
C HIS A 504 -18.07 -3.67 3.29
N TRP A 505 -16.95 -3.17 3.81
CA TRP A 505 -16.95 -1.99 4.68
C TRP A 505 -17.50 -0.75 3.97
N THR A 506 -17.07 -0.50 2.74
CA THR A 506 -17.53 0.64 1.94
C THR A 506 -19.01 0.54 1.61
N GLU A 507 -19.46 -0.61 1.10
CA GLU A 507 -20.81 -0.76 0.56
C GLU A 507 -21.87 -1.06 1.64
N SER A 508 -21.48 -1.66 2.77
CA SER A 508 -22.39 -2.01 3.87
C SER A 508 -22.16 -1.18 5.15
N ASN A 509 -21.17 -0.28 5.14
CA ASN A 509 -20.72 0.51 6.30
C ASN A 509 -20.38 -0.34 7.55
N GLN A 510 -20.00 -1.62 7.35
CA GLN A 510 -19.62 -2.55 8.40
C GLN A 510 -18.10 -2.70 8.46
N ALA A 511 -17.49 -2.05 9.46
CA ALA A 511 -16.05 -2.11 9.65
C ALA A 511 -15.59 -3.53 10.04
N PRO A 512 -14.50 -4.07 9.43
CA PRO A 512 -14.02 -5.41 9.74
C PRO A 512 -13.50 -5.49 11.19
N ASN A 513 -14.13 -6.30 12.01
CA ASN A 513 -13.73 -6.52 13.41
C ASN A 513 -12.58 -7.54 13.54
N ARG A 514 -12.30 -8.27 12.48
CA ARG A 514 -11.17 -9.18 12.30
C ARG A 514 -11.06 -9.52 10.82
N LEU A 515 -9.86 -9.88 10.36
CA LEU A 515 -9.62 -10.55 9.10
C LEU A 515 -9.18 -11.98 9.41
N VAL A 516 -9.74 -12.97 8.74
CA VAL A 516 -9.26 -14.36 8.91
C VAL A 516 -8.13 -14.57 7.91
N ALA A 517 -6.95 -14.89 8.44
CA ALA A 517 -5.74 -15.07 7.68
C ALA A 517 -5.26 -16.53 7.72
N HIS A 518 -4.61 -16.96 6.65
CA HIS A 518 -3.86 -18.22 6.52
C HIS A 518 -2.52 -17.93 5.83
N GLY A 519 -1.70 -18.92 5.56
CA GLY A 519 -0.45 -18.70 4.83
C GLY A 519 0.34 -19.99 4.63
N PRO A 520 1.26 -20.01 3.65
CA PRO A 520 2.04 -21.21 3.31
C PRO A 520 2.99 -21.63 4.41
N SER A 521 3.44 -20.73 5.27
CA SER A 521 4.33 -21.04 6.39
C SER A 521 3.63 -21.82 7.51
N PHE A 522 2.31 -21.75 7.59
CA PHE A 522 1.48 -22.47 8.56
C PHE A 522 0.33 -23.20 7.87
N PRO A 523 0.60 -24.30 7.14
CA PRO A 523 -0.43 -25.04 6.41
C PRO A 523 -1.56 -25.46 7.35
N VAL A 524 -2.80 -25.38 6.92
CA VAL A 524 -4.04 -25.72 7.65
C VAL A 524 -4.30 -24.90 8.92
N VAL A 525 -3.51 -23.84 9.17
CA VAL A 525 -3.72 -22.93 10.29
C VAL A 525 -4.43 -21.68 9.81
N THR A 526 -5.40 -21.21 10.59
CA THR A 526 -6.02 -19.90 10.40
C THR A 526 -5.89 -19.05 11.66
N ARG A 527 -5.64 -17.75 11.48
CA ARG A 527 -5.55 -16.78 12.60
C ARG A 527 -6.43 -15.57 12.33
N PRO A 528 -7.05 -14.98 13.37
CA PRO A 528 -7.69 -13.69 13.22
C PRO A 528 -6.63 -12.59 13.30
N LEU A 529 -6.49 -11.77 12.29
CA LEU A 529 -5.85 -10.47 12.42
C LEU A 529 -6.84 -9.52 13.09
N CYS A 530 -6.44 -8.95 14.20
CA CYS A 530 -7.26 -8.06 15.01
C CYS A 530 -6.98 -6.59 14.71
N PRO A 531 -7.99 -5.71 14.69
CA PRO A 531 -7.74 -4.30 14.50
C PRO A 531 -6.98 -3.72 15.71
N TYR A 532 -5.87 -3.03 15.44
CA TYR A 532 -5.05 -2.37 16.47
C TYR A 532 -5.92 -1.43 17.35
N PRO A 533 -5.72 -1.39 18.69
CA PRO A 533 -4.62 -1.98 19.47
C PRO A 533 -4.89 -3.40 20.00
N LYS A 534 -5.80 -4.16 19.40
CA LYS A 534 -6.06 -5.53 19.82
C LYS A 534 -5.14 -6.51 19.10
N TYR A 535 -4.92 -7.66 19.75
CA TYR A 535 -4.18 -8.80 19.21
C TYR A 535 -5.01 -10.09 19.33
N ALA A 536 -4.63 -11.15 18.63
CA ALA A 536 -5.26 -12.47 18.72
C ALA A 536 -4.78 -13.17 19.98
N ARG A 537 -5.67 -13.33 20.97
CA ARG A 537 -5.40 -14.10 22.21
C ARG A 537 -6.11 -15.44 22.15
N TYR A 538 -5.36 -16.51 22.39
CA TYR A 538 -5.92 -17.86 22.49
C TYR A 538 -6.82 -17.99 23.70
N ARG A 539 -7.98 -18.65 23.53
CA ARG A 539 -8.97 -18.88 24.59
C ARG A 539 -9.30 -20.36 24.84
N GLY A 540 -8.62 -21.26 24.14
CA GLY A 540 -8.89 -22.70 24.17
C GLY A 540 -9.61 -23.22 22.92
N GLY A 541 -9.62 -24.54 22.73
CA GLY A 541 -10.16 -25.21 21.55
C GLY A 541 -9.08 -25.65 20.57
N ASP A 542 -9.45 -25.88 19.29
CA ASP A 542 -8.47 -26.24 18.25
C ASP A 542 -7.48 -25.08 18.02
N PRO A 543 -6.17 -25.25 18.34
CA PRO A 543 -5.19 -24.20 18.18
C PRO A 543 -4.94 -23.80 16.72
N ARG A 544 -5.37 -24.58 15.74
CA ARG A 544 -5.24 -24.28 14.31
C ARG A 544 -6.38 -23.41 13.79
N ALA A 545 -7.46 -23.24 14.54
CA ALA A 545 -8.66 -22.55 14.05
C ALA A 545 -8.78 -21.12 14.60
N ALA A 546 -8.99 -20.13 13.72
CA ALA A 546 -9.19 -18.72 14.08
C ALA A 546 -10.33 -18.50 15.11
N LYS A 547 -11.35 -19.37 15.15
CA LYS A 547 -12.46 -19.30 16.13
C LYS A 547 -12.00 -19.56 17.58
N SER A 548 -10.83 -20.16 17.79
CA SER A 548 -10.24 -20.41 19.11
C SER A 548 -9.56 -19.20 19.73
N PHE A 549 -9.59 -18.06 19.03
CA PHE A 549 -8.97 -16.81 19.45
C PHE A 549 -10.00 -15.70 19.59
N ILE A 550 -9.71 -14.74 20.46
CA ILE A 550 -10.45 -13.49 20.62
C ILE A 550 -9.51 -12.30 20.39
N CYS A 551 -10.08 -11.19 19.91
CA CYS A 551 -9.35 -9.94 19.81
C CYS A 551 -9.31 -9.23 21.17
N ALA A 552 -8.19 -9.34 21.89
CA ALA A 552 -7.93 -8.77 23.21
C ALA A 552 -7.02 -7.54 23.13
N LYS A 553 -7.04 -6.67 24.13
CA LYS A 553 -6.01 -5.63 24.31
C LYS A 553 -4.83 -6.21 25.06
N SER A 554 -3.61 -5.75 24.74
CA SER A 554 -2.42 -6.05 25.55
C SER A 554 -2.57 -5.42 26.94
N SER A 555 -2.17 -6.16 27.96
CA SER A 555 -2.20 -5.73 29.36
C SER A 555 -1.06 -4.74 29.66
#